data_b6e516e958ce53f6c96634634b82e610
#
_entry.id   b6e516e958ce53f6c96634634b82e610
#
_cell.length_a   1.000
_cell.length_b   1.000
_cell.length_c   1.000
_cell.angle_alpha   90.00
_cell.angle_beta   90.00
_cell.angle_gamma   90.00
#
_symmetry.space_group_name_H-M   'P 1'
#
loop_
_entity.id
_entity.type
_entity.pdbx_description
1 polymer ?
#
loop_
_entity_poly.entity_id
_entity_poly.type
_entity_poly.pdbx_seq_one_letter_code
_entity_poly.pdbx_strand_id
1 'polypeptide(L)'
;PNQPMGSFLMLGPTGVGKTEMAKALAGFLFDNDDAILRIDMSEYMEKHAVARLIGAPPGYVGYEEGGSLTEAVRRRPYQVVLFDEIEKAHPDIFNILLQVLDEGHLTDGQGRRVDFANTIILLTSNIGADHLLALDDGEDSDAARDAVMADVQSTFRPEFLNRLDEVLLFHRLAPGHMGDIVTIQ
;
A
#
# COMPACT_ATOMS: atom_id res chain seq x y z
N PRO A 1 -14.14 9.44 -10.29
CA PRO A 1 -14.26 10.61 -9.40
C PRO A 1 -14.27 10.24 -7.92
N ASN A 2 -14.62 9.00 -7.57
CA ASN A 2 -14.68 8.57 -6.16
C ASN A 2 -13.46 7.79 -5.71
N GLN A 3 -12.50 7.58 -6.58
CA GLN A 3 -11.28 6.84 -6.27
C GLN A 3 -10.29 7.69 -5.47
N PRO A 4 -9.31 7.08 -4.76
CA PRO A 4 -8.20 7.85 -4.17
C PRO A 4 -7.47 8.67 -5.23
N MET A 5 -6.72 9.69 -4.79
CA MET A 5 -5.94 10.54 -5.69
C MET A 5 -4.93 9.76 -6.50
N GLY A 6 -4.39 8.70 -5.93
CA GLY A 6 -3.47 7.81 -6.60
C GLY A 6 -3.30 6.51 -5.83
N SER A 7 -2.90 5.45 -6.53
CA SER A 7 -2.67 4.14 -5.93
C SER A 7 -1.51 3.46 -6.62
N PHE A 8 -0.51 3.04 -5.85
CA PHE A 8 0.75 2.54 -6.37
C PHE A 8 1.21 1.31 -5.59
N LEU A 9 1.60 0.26 -6.31
CA LEU A 9 2.28 -0.88 -5.70
C LEU A 9 3.78 -0.73 -5.90
N MET A 10 4.52 -0.70 -4.81
CA MET A 10 5.97 -0.54 -4.81
C MET A 10 6.63 -1.87 -4.50
N LEU A 11 7.38 -2.38 -5.46
CA LEU A 11 8.07 -3.67 -5.37
C LEU A 11 9.56 -3.44 -5.19
N GLY A 12 10.20 -4.30 -4.44
CA GLY A 12 11.62 -4.25 -4.26
C GLY A 12 12.07 -4.74 -2.90
N PRO A 13 13.39 -4.95 -2.73
CA PRO A 13 13.92 -5.39 -1.44
C PRO A 13 13.76 -4.32 -0.38
N THR A 14 13.83 -4.74 0.87
CA THR A 14 13.78 -3.85 2.03
C THR A 14 14.97 -2.88 1.98
N GLY A 15 14.75 -1.63 2.36
CA GLY A 15 15.82 -0.64 2.48
C GLY A 15 16.20 0.10 1.21
N VAL A 16 15.41 -0.01 0.13
CA VAL A 16 15.70 0.68 -1.13
C VAL A 16 14.97 2.02 -1.29
N GLY A 17 14.34 2.54 -0.24
CA GLY A 17 13.76 3.89 -0.28
C GLY A 17 12.25 3.95 -0.45
N LYS A 18 11.53 2.83 -0.27
CA LYS A 18 10.07 2.83 -0.40
C LYS A 18 9.39 3.76 0.64
N THR A 19 9.85 3.72 1.88
CA THR A 19 9.34 4.61 2.94
C THR A 19 9.70 6.07 2.68
N GLU A 20 10.91 6.32 2.17
CA GLU A 20 11.34 7.68 1.83
C GLU A 20 10.49 8.28 0.72
N MET A 21 10.06 7.46 -0.24
CA MET A 21 9.12 7.89 -1.29
C MET A 21 7.79 8.36 -0.69
N ALA A 22 7.28 7.63 0.30
CA ALA A 22 6.03 8.00 0.97
C ALA A 22 6.15 9.36 1.67
N LYS A 23 7.26 9.59 2.37
CA LYS A 23 7.53 10.87 3.03
C LYS A 23 7.66 12.01 2.03
N ALA A 24 8.35 11.77 0.93
CA ALA A 24 8.52 12.77 -0.12
C ALA A 24 7.17 13.17 -0.75
N LEU A 25 6.30 12.19 -0.99
CA LEU A 25 4.96 12.47 -1.50
C LEU A 25 4.12 13.26 -0.51
N ALA A 26 4.16 12.90 0.76
CA ALA A 26 3.42 13.63 1.79
C ALA A 26 3.88 15.08 1.90
N GLY A 27 5.20 15.31 1.85
CA GLY A 27 5.76 16.66 1.87
C GLY A 27 5.38 17.48 0.65
N PHE A 28 5.41 16.86 -0.52
CA PHE A 28 5.11 17.53 -1.79
C PHE A 28 3.62 17.84 -1.95
N LEU A 29 2.75 16.87 -1.64
CA LEU A 29 1.32 17.00 -1.91
C LEU A 29 0.54 17.68 -0.79
N PHE A 30 0.96 17.46 0.46
CA PHE A 30 0.21 17.91 1.63
C PHE A 30 0.99 18.89 2.49
N ASP A 31 2.15 19.31 2.01
CA ASP A 31 3.05 20.27 2.69
C ASP A 31 3.39 19.85 4.13
N ASN A 32 3.44 18.53 4.35
CA ASN A 32 3.73 17.95 5.66
C ASN A 32 4.22 16.52 5.46
N ASP A 33 5.51 16.28 5.69
CA ASP A 33 6.11 14.95 5.55
C ASP A 33 5.66 13.98 6.65
N ASP A 34 4.93 14.46 7.66
CA ASP A 34 4.28 13.62 8.69
C ASP A 34 2.83 13.27 8.31
N ALA A 35 2.32 13.73 7.17
CA ALA A 35 0.98 13.38 6.70
C ALA A 35 0.99 11.97 6.08
N ILE A 36 1.39 10.99 6.87
CA ILE A 36 1.49 9.59 6.49
C ILE A 36 0.85 8.72 7.57
N LEU A 37 -0.01 7.80 7.13
CA LEU A 37 -0.48 6.70 7.97
C LEU A 37 0.21 5.43 7.47
N ARG A 38 0.96 4.76 8.34
CA ARG A 38 1.62 3.52 8.01
C ARG A 38 0.91 2.35 8.68
N ILE A 39 0.54 1.35 7.90
CA ILE A 39 -0.11 0.14 8.39
C ILE A 39 0.70 -1.05 7.89
N ASP A 40 1.24 -1.82 8.82
CA ASP A 40 2.02 -3.02 8.51
C ASP A 40 1.07 -4.23 8.43
N MET A 41 0.95 -4.79 7.24
CA MET A 41 0.03 -5.91 7.00
C MET A 41 0.45 -7.20 7.71
N SER A 42 1.70 -7.30 8.19
CA SER A 42 2.10 -8.44 9.02
C SER A 42 1.33 -8.49 10.35
N GLU A 43 0.76 -7.37 10.78
CA GLU A 43 -0.10 -7.30 11.97
C GLU A 43 -1.57 -7.60 11.66
N TYR A 44 -1.91 -7.82 10.40
CA TYR A 44 -3.29 -8.01 9.92
C TYR A 44 -3.44 -9.32 9.13
N MET A 45 -2.77 -10.37 9.60
CA MET A 45 -2.75 -11.68 8.96
C MET A 45 -3.93 -12.57 9.38
N GLU A 46 -4.55 -12.27 10.49
CA GLU A 46 -5.62 -13.08 11.07
C GLU A 46 -7.01 -12.54 10.70
N LYS A 47 -8.02 -13.41 10.83
CA LYS A 47 -9.39 -13.07 10.47
C LYS A 47 -9.94 -11.88 11.27
N HIS A 48 -9.53 -11.74 12.53
CA HIS A 48 -10.00 -10.63 13.38
C HIS A 48 -9.38 -9.29 13.02
N ALA A 49 -8.42 -9.27 12.09
CA ALA A 49 -7.74 -8.06 11.65
C ALA A 49 -8.69 -7.03 11.04
N VAL A 50 -9.78 -7.47 10.40
CA VAL A 50 -10.75 -6.56 9.81
C VAL A 50 -11.34 -5.61 10.87
N ALA A 51 -11.75 -6.14 12.02
CA ALA A 51 -12.30 -5.31 13.10
C ALA A 51 -11.28 -4.30 13.64
N ARG A 52 -10.00 -4.68 13.66
CA ARG A 52 -8.92 -3.76 14.06
C ARG A 52 -8.70 -2.65 13.05
N LEU A 53 -8.89 -2.95 11.78
CA LEU A 53 -8.63 -2.02 10.68
C LEU A 53 -9.77 -1.02 10.49
N ILE A 54 -11.00 -1.50 10.47
CA ILE A 54 -12.18 -0.66 10.16
C ILE A 54 -13.11 -0.42 11.36
N GLY A 55 -12.83 -1.05 12.50
CA GLY A 55 -13.64 -0.94 13.71
C GLY A 55 -14.55 -2.13 13.92
N ALA A 56 -14.80 -2.43 15.18
CA ALA A 56 -15.69 -3.52 15.58
C ALA A 56 -17.17 -3.09 15.46
N PRO A 57 -18.09 -4.04 15.16
CA PRO A 57 -19.51 -3.74 15.19
C PRO A 57 -20.02 -3.41 16.60
N PRO A 58 -21.20 -2.80 16.73
CA PRO A 58 -21.79 -2.54 18.05
C PRO A 58 -21.90 -3.81 18.89
N GLY A 59 -21.53 -3.71 20.14
CA GLY A 59 -21.58 -4.83 21.10
C GLY A 59 -20.32 -5.69 21.14
N TYR A 60 -19.33 -5.41 20.30
CA TYR A 60 -18.06 -6.13 20.27
C TYR A 60 -16.95 -5.29 20.88
N VAL A 61 -15.90 -5.97 21.37
CA VAL A 61 -14.73 -5.30 21.95
C VAL A 61 -14.06 -4.43 20.88
N GLY A 62 -13.70 -3.20 21.25
CA GLY A 62 -13.06 -2.25 20.33
C GLY A 62 -14.02 -1.36 19.57
N TYR A 63 -15.33 -1.51 19.76
CA TYR A 63 -16.33 -0.70 19.04
C TYR A 63 -16.11 0.81 19.25
N GLU A 64 -15.87 1.23 20.49
CA GLU A 64 -15.70 2.66 20.80
C GLU A 64 -14.37 3.22 20.35
N GLU A 65 -13.35 2.39 20.21
CA GLU A 65 -12.02 2.81 19.80
C GLU A 65 -11.94 3.11 18.30
N GLY A 66 -12.79 2.44 17.52
CA GLY A 66 -12.76 2.56 16.06
C GLY A 66 -11.63 1.78 15.42
N GLY A 67 -11.54 1.80 14.10
CA GLY A 67 -10.51 1.12 13.33
C GLY A 67 -9.25 1.96 13.16
N SER A 68 -8.10 1.31 13.11
CA SER A 68 -6.83 2.00 12.93
C SER A 68 -6.77 2.78 11.62
N LEU A 69 -7.29 2.21 10.54
CA LEU A 69 -7.33 2.87 9.24
C LEU A 69 -8.45 3.91 9.17
N THR A 70 -9.65 3.52 9.50
CA THR A 70 -10.83 4.38 9.32
C THR A 70 -10.80 5.61 10.22
N GLU A 71 -10.38 5.47 11.48
CA GLU A 71 -10.27 6.63 12.37
C GLU A 71 -9.17 7.59 11.93
N ALA A 72 -8.01 7.08 11.50
CA ALA A 72 -6.91 7.92 11.08
C ALA A 72 -7.27 8.73 9.83
N VAL A 73 -7.96 8.13 8.85
CA VAL A 73 -8.37 8.81 7.63
C VAL A 73 -9.52 9.77 7.90
N ARG A 74 -10.44 9.40 8.78
CA ARG A 74 -11.53 10.30 9.17
C ARG A 74 -11.01 11.58 9.82
N ARG A 75 -9.98 11.45 10.66
CA ARG A 75 -9.39 12.61 11.35
C ARG A 75 -8.50 13.44 10.44
N ARG A 76 -7.80 12.81 9.50
CA ARG A 76 -6.89 13.47 8.55
C ARG A 76 -7.16 12.94 7.15
N PRO A 77 -8.11 13.54 6.41
CA PRO A 77 -8.46 13.05 5.07
C PRO A 77 -7.39 13.24 4.01
N TYR A 78 -6.48 14.19 4.19
CA TYR A 78 -5.42 14.52 3.23
C TYR A 78 -4.11 13.91 3.74
N GLN A 79 -3.82 12.71 3.31
CA GLN A 79 -2.58 12.05 3.71
C GLN A 79 -2.21 10.91 2.76
N VAL A 80 -0.97 10.45 2.89
CA VAL A 80 -0.50 9.21 2.26
C VAL A 80 -0.82 8.05 3.20
N VAL A 81 -1.46 7.01 2.69
CA VAL A 81 -1.70 5.78 3.44
C VAL A 81 -0.78 4.71 2.87
N LEU A 82 0.15 4.24 3.68
CA LEU A 82 1.16 3.25 3.31
C LEU A 82 0.83 1.91 3.94
N PHE A 83 0.55 0.92 3.09
CA PHE A 83 0.34 -0.46 3.52
C PHE A 83 1.61 -1.26 3.24
N ASP A 84 2.35 -1.60 4.29
CA ASP A 84 3.58 -2.39 4.17
C ASP A 84 3.28 -3.88 4.12
N GLU A 85 4.07 -4.60 3.31
CA GLU A 85 4.03 -6.06 3.21
C GLU A 85 2.64 -6.59 2.87
N ILE A 86 2.07 -6.04 1.78
CA ILE A 86 0.69 -6.31 1.39
C ILE A 86 0.41 -7.79 1.12
N GLU A 87 1.42 -8.56 0.70
CA GLU A 87 1.28 -9.99 0.46
C GLU A 87 0.94 -10.78 1.72
N LYS A 88 1.17 -10.22 2.91
CA LYS A 88 0.89 -10.87 4.18
C LYS A 88 -0.53 -10.66 4.70
N ALA A 89 -1.28 -9.75 4.08
CA ALA A 89 -2.63 -9.41 4.54
C ALA A 89 -3.58 -10.60 4.40
N HIS A 90 -4.46 -10.75 5.39
CA HIS A 90 -5.55 -11.72 5.29
C HIS A 90 -6.43 -11.41 4.06
N PRO A 91 -6.99 -12.43 3.38
CA PRO A 91 -7.85 -12.18 2.20
C PRO A 91 -8.99 -11.20 2.44
N ASP A 92 -9.56 -11.17 3.63
CA ASP A 92 -10.63 -10.21 3.95
C ASP A 92 -10.13 -8.77 3.97
N ILE A 93 -8.86 -8.56 4.32
CA ILE A 93 -8.21 -7.26 4.25
C ILE A 93 -8.04 -6.82 2.79
N PHE A 94 -7.67 -7.76 1.90
CA PHE A 94 -7.60 -7.47 0.46
C PHE A 94 -8.94 -6.99 -0.08
N ASN A 95 -10.04 -7.57 0.37
CA ASN A 95 -11.36 -7.15 -0.06
C ASN A 95 -11.66 -5.70 0.35
N ILE A 96 -11.21 -5.30 1.54
CA ILE A 96 -11.32 -3.91 2.01
C ILE A 96 -10.49 -2.99 1.12
N LEU A 97 -9.26 -3.38 0.79
CA LEU A 97 -8.40 -2.59 -0.10
C LEU A 97 -9.02 -2.45 -1.48
N LEU A 98 -9.61 -3.51 -2.03
CA LEU A 98 -10.31 -3.44 -3.31
C LEU A 98 -11.44 -2.43 -3.27
N GLN A 99 -12.19 -2.38 -2.18
CA GLN A 99 -13.26 -1.41 -2.01
C GLN A 99 -12.72 0.03 -1.98
N VAL A 100 -11.63 0.27 -1.26
CA VAL A 100 -10.98 1.59 -1.24
C VAL A 100 -10.52 2.01 -2.63
N LEU A 101 -9.87 1.10 -3.36
CA LEU A 101 -9.35 1.39 -4.69
C LEU A 101 -10.44 1.61 -5.71
N ASP A 102 -11.56 0.91 -5.58
CA ASP A 102 -12.66 0.94 -6.54
C ASP A 102 -13.67 2.06 -6.24
N GLU A 103 -14.10 2.15 -5.00
CA GLU A 103 -15.18 3.05 -4.58
C GLU A 103 -14.68 4.33 -3.88
N GLY A 104 -13.47 4.32 -3.37
CA GLY A 104 -12.88 5.47 -2.68
C GLY A 104 -13.41 5.73 -1.29
N HIS A 105 -14.14 4.78 -0.71
CA HIS A 105 -14.66 4.93 0.65
C HIS A 105 -14.84 3.56 1.31
N LEU A 106 -14.93 3.60 2.64
CA LEU A 106 -15.27 2.47 3.49
C LEU A 106 -16.38 2.88 4.44
N THR A 107 -17.14 1.90 4.91
CA THR A 107 -18.04 2.08 6.06
C THR A 107 -17.37 1.47 7.28
N ASP A 108 -17.22 2.25 8.33
CA ASP A 108 -16.59 1.76 9.57
C ASP A 108 -17.55 0.94 10.42
N GLY A 109 -17.05 0.40 11.54
CA GLY A 109 -17.86 -0.42 12.45
C GLY A 109 -19.00 0.32 13.11
N GLN A 110 -18.99 1.65 13.09
CA GLN A 110 -20.08 2.49 13.64
C GLN A 110 -21.06 2.94 12.55
N GLY A 111 -20.92 2.44 11.34
CA GLY A 111 -21.79 2.78 10.23
C GLY A 111 -21.46 4.09 9.53
N ARG A 112 -20.34 4.73 9.85
CA ARG A 112 -19.94 5.99 9.24
C ARG A 112 -19.18 5.73 7.95
N ARG A 113 -19.44 6.55 6.94
CA ARG A 113 -18.68 6.53 5.70
C ARG A 113 -17.36 7.29 5.90
N VAL A 114 -16.26 6.64 5.53
CA VAL A 114 -14.92 7.23 5.57
C VAL A 114 -14.42 7.38 4.14
N ASP A 115 -14.08 8.59 3.74
CA ASP A 115 -13.75 8.95 2.38
C ASP A 115 -12.23 8.94 2.18
N PHE A 116 -11.78 8.26 1.14
CA PHE A 116 -10.37 8.14 0.75
C PHE A 116 -10.03 8.95 -0.51
N ALA A 117 -10.95 9.77 -1.02
CA ALA A 117 -10.75 10.49 -2.28
C ALA A 117 -9.58 11.47 -2.23
N ASN A 118 -9.18 11.92 -1.04
CA ASN A 118 -8.09 12.88 -0.85
C ASN A 118 -6.81 12.22 -0.34
N THR A 119 -6.72 10.89 -0.40
CA THR A 119 -5.54 10.14 0.02
C THR A 119 -4.77 9.62 -1.19
N ILE A 120 -3.47 9.37 -0.96
CA ILE A 120 -2.64 8.56 -1.87
C ILE A 120 -2.45 7.21 -1.20
N ILE A 121 -2.73 6.15 -1.92
CA ILE A 121 -2.55 4.78 -1.42
C ILE A 121 -1.24 4.22 -1.95
N LEU A 122 -0.34 3.89 -1.04
CA LEU A 122 0.92 3.23 -1.37
C LEU A 122 0.91 1.83 -0.75
N LEU A 123 1.27 0.84 -1.53
CA LEU A 123 1.33 -0.54 -1.12
C LEU A 123 2.75 -1.04 -1.38
N THR A 124 3.35 -1.70 -0.40
CA THR A 124 4.70 -2.27 -0.60
C THR A 124 4.64 -3.78 -0.56
N SER A 125 5.54 -4.41 -1.29
CA SER A 125 5.69 -5.86 -1.31
C SER A 125 7.14 -6.24 -1.61
N ASN A 126 7.57 -7.34 -1.01
CA ASN A 126 8.86 -7.96 -1.32
C ASN A 126 8.73 -9.05 -2.38
N ILE A 127 7.54 -9.25 -2.94
CA ILE A 127 7.32 -10.25 -3.98
C ILE A 127 8.25 -9.95 -5.16
N GLY A 128 8.99 -10.96 -5.60
CA GLY A 128 9.93 -10.82 -6.70
C GLY A 128 11.26 -10.16 -6.34
N ALA A 129 11.46 -9.78 -5.08
CA ALA A 129 12.69 -9.09 -4.66
C ALA A 129 13.96 -9.90 -4.94
N ASP A 130 13.90 -11.23 -4.89
CA ASP A 130 15.05 -12.09 -5.18
C ASP A 130 15.60 -11.89 -6.58
N HIS A 131 14.74 -11.63 -7.56
CA HIS A 131 15.16 -11.35 -8.93
C HIS A 131 15.94 -10.06 -9.05
N LEU A 132 15.59 -9.07 -8.22
CA LEU A 132 16.25 -7.77 -8.19
C LEU A 132 17.57 -7.82 -7.42
N LEU A 133 17.61 -8.58 -6.33
CA LEU A 133 18.82 -8.76 -5.54
C LEU A 133 19.90 -9.52 -6.30
N ALA A 134 19.52 -10.35 -7.27
CA ALA A 134 20.44 -11.09 -8.10
C ALA A 134 21.14 -10.22 -9.16
N LEU A 135 20.65 -9.00 -9.40
CA LEU A 135 21.29 -8.08 -10.33
C LEU A 135 22.52 -7.42 -9.68
N ASP A 136 23.55 -7.18 -10.51
CA ASP A 136 24.68 -6.37 -10.11
C ASP A 136 24.24 -4.90 -9.93
N ASP A 137 24.99 -4.13 -9.13
CA ASP A 137 24.69 -2.72 -8.89
C ASP A 137 24.55 -1.95 -10.21
N GLY A 138 23.43 -1.27 -10.37
CA GLY A 138 23.13 -0.50 -11.57
C GLY A 138 22.74 -1.31 -12.80
N GLU A 139 22.71 -2.62 -12.70
CA GLU A 139 22.26 -3.49 -13.78
C GLU A 139 20.73 -3.48 -13.85
N ASP A 140 20.23 -3.33 -15.07
CA ASP A 140 18.79 -3.38 -15.34
C ASP A 140 18.55 -4.48 -16.37
N SER A 141 17.68 -5.43 -16.04
CA SER A 141 17.40 -6.59 -16.87
C SER A 141 15.90 -6.70 -17.13
N ASP A 142 15.52 -6.73 -18.41
CA ASP A 142 14.13 -6.99 -18.81
C ASP A 142 13.68 -8.37 -18.33
N ALA A 143 14.58 -9.35 -18.32
CA ALA A 143 14.26 -10.68 -17.81
C ALA A 143 13.95 -10.65 -16.32
N ALA A 144 14.67 -9.86 -15.53
CA ALA A 144 14.40 -9.71 -14.11
C ALA A 144 13.05 -9.03 -13.87
N ARG A 145 12.73 -8.00 -14.65
CA ARG A 145 11.41 -7.34 -14.58
C ARG A 145 10.28 -8.31 -14.91
N ASP A 146 10.44 -9.09 -15.97
CA ASP A 146 9.45 -10.07 -16.37
C ASP A 146 9.25 -11.13 -15.30
N ALA A 147 10.34 -11.59 -14.66
CA ALA A 147 10.26 -12.54 -13.55
C ALA A 147 9.53 -11.96 -12.34
N VAL A 148 9.81 -10.70 -12.00
CA VAL A 148 9.10 -10.00 -10.91
C VAL A 148 7.62 -9.89 -11.21
N MET A 149 7.27 -9.50 -12.44
CA MET A 149 5.86 -9.37 -12.83
C MET A 149 5.15 -10.71 -12.86
N ALA A 150 5.82 -11.78 -13.23
CA ALA A 150 5.25 -13.12 -13.15
C ALA A 150 4.91 -13.51 -11.72
N ASP A 151 5.81 -13.22 -10.76
CA ASP A 151 5.57 -13.47 -9.34
C ASP A 151 4.41 -12.64 -8.81
N VAL A 152 4.33 -11.37 -9.19
CA VAL A 152 3.24 -10.46 -8.80
C VAL A 152 1.90 -10.98 -9.32
N GLN A 153 1.85 -11.38 -10.59
CA GLN A 153 0.62 -11.88 -11.22
C GLN A 153 0.17 -13.21 -10.64
N SER A 154 1.10 -14.03 -10.13
CA SER A 154 0.76 -15.28 -9.48
C SER A 154 0.32 -15.11 -8.04
N THR A 155 0.70 -14.00 -7.38
CA THR A 155 0.41 -13.71 -5.97
C THR A 155 -0.86 -12.90 -5.80
N PHE A 156 -1.05 -11.88 -6.64
CA PHE A 156 -2.16 -10.94 -6.52
C PHE A 156 -3.19 -11.18 -7.63
N ARG A 157 -4.47 -11.03 -7.27
CA ARG A 157 -5.56 -11.20 -8.24
C ARG A 157 -5.52 -10.12 -9.31
N PRO A 158 -5.86 -10.44 -10.57
CA PRO A 158 -5.88 -9.45 -11.65
C PRO A 158 -6.76 -8.24 -11.35
N GLU A 159 -7.90 -8.45 -10.68
CA GLU A 159 -8.80 -7.35 -10.31
C GLU A 159 -8.15 -6.35 -9.37
N PHE A 160 -7.25 -6.80 -8.49
CA PHE A 160 -6.49 -5.92 -7.61
C PHE A 160 -5.47 -5.12 -8.43
N LEU A 161 -4.67 -5.81 -9.24
CA LEU A 161 -3.63 -5.16 -10.04
C LEU A 161 -4.21 -4.15 -11.03
N ASN A 162 -5.37 -4.45 -11.61
CA ASN A 162 -6.01 -3.57 -12.59
C ASN A 162 -6.56 -2.27 -11.99
N ARG A 163 -6.77 -2.23 -10.68
CA ARG A 163 -7.25 -1.02 -10.01
C ARG A 163 -6.12 -0.09 -9.57
N LEU A 164 -4.88 -0.56 -9.60
CA LEU A 164 -3.73 0.27 -9.27
C LEU A 164 -3.42 1.19 -10.44
N ASP A 165 -3.03 2.42 -10.14
CA ASP A 165 -2.59 3.34 -11.17
C ASP A 165 -1.29 2.89 -11.81
N GLU A 166 -0.34 2.44 -10.97
CA GLU A 166 0.95 1.95 -11.45
C GLU A 166 1.57 0.95 -10.49
N VAL A 167 2.45 0.11 -11.04
CA VAL A 167 3.34 -0.77 -10.29
C VAL A 167 4.76 -0.23 -10.48
N LEU A 168 5.42 0.11 -9.38
CA LEU A 168 6.75 0.71 -9.39
C LEU A 168 7.78 -0.29 -8.89
N LEU A 169 8.90 -0.39 -9.59
CA LEU A 169 9.97 -1.30 -9.25
C LEU A 169 11.15 -0.51 -8.67
N PHE A 170 11.53 -0.86 -7.44
CA PHE A 170 12.65 -0.24 -6.76
C PHE A 170 13.87 -1.17 -6.82
N HIS A 171 14.96 -0.67 -7.37
CA HIS A 171 16.22 -1.40 -7.49
C HIS A 171 17.14 -1.07 -6.32
N ARG A 172 18.00 -2.03 -5.97
CA ARG A 172 19.17 -1.72 -5.19
C ARG A 172 20.16 -0.99 -6.10
N LEU A 173 20.61 0.18 -5.66
CA LEU A 173 21.47 1.04 -6.46
C LEU A 173 22.93 0.95 -6.05
N ALA A 174 23.81 1.34 -6.97
CA ALA A 174 25.21 1.59 -6.68
C ALA A 174 25.33 2.68 -5.60
N PRO A 175 26.39 2.64 -4.75
CA PRO A 175 26.59 3.68 -3.74
C PRO A 175 26.58 5.07 -4.35
N GLY A 176 25.83 5.99 -3.73
CA GLY A 176 25.67 7.36 -4.20
C GLY A 176 24.45 7.61 -5.05
N HIS A 177 23.73 6.59 -5.45
CA HIS A 177 22.44 6.73 -6.15
C HIS A 177 21.30 6.36 -5.21
N MET A 178 20.30 7.21 -5.16
CA MET A 178 19.12 6.99 -4.33
C MET A 178 17.91 6.82 -5.25
N GLY A 179 17.37 5.60 -5.29
CA GLY A 179 16.02 5.39 -5.77
C GLY A 179 15.76 5.57 -7.25
N ASP A 180 16.38 4.78 -8.12
CA ASP A 180 15.86 4.65 -9.48
C ASP A 180 14.56 3.87 -9.42
N ILE A 181 13.49 4.50 -9.86
CA ILE A 181 12.17 3.90 -9.89
C ILE A 181 11.84 3.61 -11.34
N VAL A 182 11.54 2.35 -11.63
CA VAL A 182 11.13 1.93 -12.96
C VAL A 182 9.66 1.55 -12.92
N THR A 183 8.86 2.19 -13.76
CA THR A 183 7.45 1.87 -13.88
C THR A 183 7.27 0.62 -14.72
N ILE A 184 6.44 -0.31 -14.23
CA ILE A 184 6.05 -1.51 -14.97
C ILE A 184 4.55 -1.43 -15.25
N GLN A 185 4.20 -1.60 -16.50
CA GLN A 185 2.80 -1.69 -16.92
C GLN A 185 2.50 -3.04 -17.52
#